data_aab1af5e41586f3dfd32dafbfd816d5e
#
_entry.id   aab1af5e41586f3dfd32dafbfd816d5e
#
_cell.length_a   1.000
_cell.length_b   1.000
_cell.length_c   1.000
_cell.angle_alpha   90.00
_cell.angle_beta   90.00
_cell.angle_gamma   90.00
#
_symmetry.space_group_name_H-M   'P 1'
#
loop_
_entity.id
_entity.type
_entity.pdbx_description
1 polymer ?
#
loop_
_entity_poly.entity_id
_entity_poly.type
_entity_poly.pdbx_seq_one_letter_code
_entity_poly.pdbx_strand_id
1 'polypeptide(L)'
;IAFSIIKNPLIIGVFIALFFVLTGIRLPQILTTALNSTASMATPMALICLGGGFSFMGFDAKFKTAMAATIVKIIITPIVFLSAAYLLGFRGIDLTAIMVMGGVPSAIVGYTMVIQMGGDRYVASTIIVMSILFSSVTLTLLVWFMRTTGLM
;
A
#
# COMPACT_ATOMS: atom_id res chain seq x y z
N ILE A 1 16.44 8.42 -14.84
CA ILE A 1 15.36 7.63 -14.23
C ILE A 1 15.82 6.17 -14.03
N ALA A 2 16.29 5.42 -15.04
CA ALA A 2 16.74 4.03 -14.88
C ALA A 2 17.89 3.88 -13.87
N PHE A 3 18.85 4.78 -13.86
CA PHE A 3 20.01 4.76 -12.95
C PHE A 3 19.62 5.05 -11.49
N SER A 4 18.59 5.85 -11.27
CA SER A 4 18.05 6.13 -9.94
C SER A 4 17.27 4.94 -9.38
N ILE A 5 16.66 4.15 -10.24
CA ILE A 5 15.94 2.92 -9.86
C ILE A 5 16.92 1.86 -9.35
N ILE A 6 18.02 1.63 -10.08
CA ILE A 6 19.04 0.62 -9.70
C ILE A 6 19.75 0.98 -8.38
N LYS A 7 19.93 2.27 -8.10
CA LYS A 7 20.52 2.75 -6.84
C LYS A 7 19.55 2.79 -5.64
N ASN A 8 18.29 2.46 -5.87
CA ASN A 8 17.30 2.45 -4.80
C ASN A 8 17.61 1.32 -3.81
N PRO A 9 17.83 1.61 -2.51
CA PRO A 9 18.16 0.59 -1.51
C PRO A 9 17.08 -0.48 -1.35
N LEU A 10 15.81 -0.14 -1.62
CA LEU A 10 14.71 -1.11 -1.60
C LEU A 10 14.86 -2.16 -2.71
N ILE A 11 15.22 -1.71 -3.92
CA ILE A 11 15.43 -2.59 -5.06
C ILE A 11 16.64 -3.46 -4.85
N ILE A 12 17.73 -2.89 -4.35
CA ILE A 12 18.95 -3.64 -4.01
C ILE A 12 18.62 -4.73 -2.97
N GLY A 13 17.85 -4.40 -1.93
CA GLY A 13 17.42 -5.35 -0.90
C GLY A 13 16.61 -6.51 -1.48
N VAL A 14 15.69 -6.22 -2.41
CA VAL A 14 14.91 -7.27 -3.10
C VAL A 14 15.79 -8.18 -3.93
N PHE A 15 16.75 -7.64 -4.68
CA PHE A 15 17.67 -8.47 -5.48
C PHE A 15 18.57 -9.34 -4.61
N ILE A 16 19.07 -8.82 -3.49
CA ILE A 16 19.84 -9.62 -2.54
C ILE A 16 18.97 -10.74 -1.96
N ALA A 17 17.75 -10.46 -1.53
CA ALA A 17 16.83 -11.47 -1.01
C ALA A 17 16.52 -12.54 -2.06
N LEU A 18 16.26 -12.13 -3.31
CA LEU A 18 15.99 -13.03 -4.43
C LEU A 18 17.20 -13.96 -4.71
N PHE A 19 18.42 -13.43 -4.64
CA PHE A 19 19.64 -14.23 -4.79
C PHE A 19 19.69 -15.35 -3.75
N PHE A 20 19.43 -15.06 -2.45
CA PHE A 20 19.42 -16.09 -1.40
C PHE A 20 18.31 -17.13 -1.61
N VAL A 21 17.13 -16.69 -2.07
CA VAL A 21 16.03 -17.61 -2.37
C VAL A 21 16.37 -18.56 -3.52
N LEU A 22 16.94 -18.03 -4.62
CA LEU A 22 17.27 -18.82 -5.81
C LEU A 22 18.44 -19.77 -5.58
N THR A 23 19.43 -19.36 -4.78
CA THR A 23 20.60 -20.20 -4.46
C THR A 23 20.32 -21.23 -3.37
N GLY A 24 19.20 -21.11 -2.63
CA GLY A 24 18.89 -22.00 -1.52
C GLY A 24 19.83 -21.90 -0.31
N ILE A 25 20.70 -20.89 -0.28
CA ILE A 25 21.65 -20.67 0.81
C ILE A 25 20.89 -20.30 2.07
N ARG A 26 21.02 -21.10 3.12
CA ARG A 26 20.42 -20.83 4.42
C ARG A 26 21.35 -19.96 5.26
N LEU A 27 20.84 -18.83 5.70
CA LEU A 27 21.57 -17.96 6.61
C LEU A 27 21.65 -18.61 8.01
N PRO A 28 22.76 -18.40 8.76
CA PRO A 28 22.85 -18.81 10.17
C PRO A 28 21.68 -18.21 10.97
N GLN A 29 21.20 -18.98 11.95
CA GLN A 29 20.03 -18.60 12.77
C GLN A 29 20.19 -17.23 13.44
N ILE A 30 21.37 -16.88 13.88
CA ILE A 30 21.67 -15.57 14.49
C ILE A 30 21.39 -14.42 13.50
N LEU A 31 21.85 -14.56 12.25
CA LEU A 31 21.60 -13.54 11.20
C LEU A 31 20.12 -13.46 10.84
N THR A 32 19.46 -14.58 10.71
CA THR A 32 18.02 -14.63 10.42
C THR A 32 17.20 -13.95 11.52
N THR A 33 17.55 -14.22 12.79
CA THR A 33 16.88 -13.58 13.94
C THR A 33 17.12 -12.08 13.94
N ALA A 34 18.35 -11.62 13.73
CA ALA A 34 18.68 -10.20 13.67
C ALA A 34 17.95 -9.47 12.54
N LEU A 35 17.91 -10.07 11.34
CA LEU A 35 17.18 -9.54 10.19
C LEU A 35 15.67 -9.46 10.47
N ASN A 36 15.07 -10.51 11.04
CA ASN A 36 13.66 -10.53 11.38
C ASN A 36 13.31 -9.49 12.44
N SER A 37 14.14 -9.31 13.48
CA SER A 37 13.95 -8.29 14.49
C SER A 37 14.01 -6.88 13.90
N THR A 38 14.97 -6.62 13.02
CA THR A 38 15.08 -5.34 12.32
C THR A 38 13.90 -5.11 11.37
N ALA A 39 13.48 -6.14 10.63
CA ALA A 39 12.35 -6.06 9.71
C ALA A 39 11.03 -5.80 10.44
N SER A 40 10.83 -6.37 11.63
CA SER A 40 9.61 -6.14 12.43
C SER A 40 9.47 -4.69 12.91
N MET A 41 10.57 -3.96 13.05
CA MET A 41 10.56 -2.53 13.41
C MET A 41 10.22 -1.61 12.23
N ALA A 42 10.36 -2.09 10.99
CA ALA A 42 10.17 -1.25 9.81
C ALA A 42 8.76 -0.65 9.72
N THR A 43 7.72 -1.44 9.94
CA THR A 43 6.33 -0.98 9.88
C THR A 43 5.98 0.03 10.99
N PRO A 44 6.27 -0.22 12.29
CA PRO A 44 6.04 0.77 13.34
C PRO A 44 6.79 2.08 13.12
N MET A 45 8.07 2.01 12.73
CA MET A 45 8.86 3.21 12.43
C MET A 45 8.31 4.00 11.25
N ALA A 46 7.90 3.32 10.19
CA ALA A 46 7.31 3.95 9.03
C ALA A 46 5.99 4.67 9.38
N LEU A 47 5.14 4.07 10.23
CA LEU A 47 3.91 4.70 10.72
C LEU A 47 4.20 5.95 11.57
N ILE A 48 5.21 5.91 12.44
CA ILE A 48 5.62 7.07 13.24
C ILE A 48 6.13 8.19 12.31
N CYS A 49 6.96 7.86 11.33
CA CYS A 49 7.47 8.83 10.35
C CYS A 49 6.34 9.45 9.50
N LEU A 50 5.37 8.63 9.09
CA LEU A 50 4.20 9.11 8.36
C LEU A 50 3.34 10.03 9.23
N GLY A 51 3.07 9.65 10.47
CA GLY A 51 2.31 10.47 11.42
C GLY A 51 3.00 11.79 11.72
N GLY A 52 4.32 11.79 11.89
CA GLY A 52 5.11 13.00 12.08
C GLY A 52 5.22 13.89 10.84
N GLY A 53 5.11 13.31 9.64
CA GLY A 53 5.06 14.05 8.37
C GLY A 53 3.66 14.57 8.01
N PHE A 54 2.64 14.09 8.70
CA PHE A 54 1.26 14.48 8.46
C PHE A 54 0.94 15.80 9.20
N SER A 55 0.42 16.78 8.48
CA SER A 55 0.00 18.06 9.06
C SER A 55 -1.44 18.36 8.66
N PHE A 56 -2.26 18.70 9.65
CA PHE A 56 -3.61 19.19 9.42
C PHE A 56 -3.64 20.66 8.97
N MET A 57 -2.59 21.15 8.32
CA MET A 57 -2.51 22.53 7.88
C MET A 57 -3.42 22.80 6.67
N GLY A 58 -4.64 23.22 6.95
CA GLY A 58 -5.53 23.92 6.03
C GLY A 58 -6.06 23.09 4.85
N PHE A 59 -7.13 23.60 4.23
CA PHE A 59 -7.69 23.07 2.96
C PHE A 59 -6.97 23.67 1.75
N ASP A 60 -5.66 23.57 1.71
CA ASP A 60 -4.83 24.04 0.60
C ASP A 60 -5.07 23.22 -0.68
N ALA A 61 -4.62 23.76 -1.82
CA ALA A 61 -4.69 23.06 -3.10
C ALA A 61 -4.03 21.66 -3.05
N LYS A 62 -2.96 21.51 -2.28
CA LYS A 62 -2.27 20.24 -2.06
C LYS A 62 -3.13 19.24 -1.29
N PHE A 63 -3.86 19.68 -0.27
CA PHE A 63 -4.80 18.84 0.46
C PHE A 63 -5.93 18.34 -0.44
N LYS A 64 -6.50 19.24 -1.28
CA LYS A 64 -7.55 18.87 -2.24
C LYS A 64 -7.05 17.81 -3.24
N THR A 65 -5.82 17.96 -3.73
CA THR A 65 -5.19 16.98 -4.64
C THR A 65 -5.01 15.63 -3.95
N ALA A 66 -4.51 15.63 -2.70
CA ALA A 66 -4.33 14.41 -1.93
C ALA A 66 -5.68 13.73 -1.64
N MET A 67 -6.71 14.49 -1.30
CA MET A 67 -8.05 13.97 -1.05
C MET A 67 -8.69 13.39 -2.32
N ALA A 68 -8.54 14.07 -3.46
CA ALA A 68 -9.02 13.55 -4.75
C ALA A 68 -8.34 12.21 -5.09
N ALA A 69 -7.02 12.12 -4.94
CA ALA A 69 -6.28 10.88 -5.16
C ALA A 69 -6.72 9.77 -4.19
N THR A 70 -6.99 10.11 -2.93
CA THR A 70 -7.49 9.17 -1.94
C THR A 70 -8.88 8.63 -2.31
N ILE A 71 -9.80 9.51 -2.74
CA ILE A 71 -11.15 9.11 -3.18
C ILE A 71 -11.07 8.17 -4.39
N VAL A 72 -10.26 8.51 -5.38
CA VAL A 72 -10.03 7.63 -6.55
C VAL A 72 -9.53 6.26 -6.10
N LYS A 73 -8.54 6.21 -5.21
CA LYS A 73 -7.95 4.96 -4.74
C LYS A 73 -8.92 4.11 -3.93
N ILE A 74 -9.73 4.72 -3.05
CA ILE A 74 -10.54 3.98 -2.07
C ILE A 74 -11.94 3.65 -2.60
N ILE A 75 -12.48 4.47 -3.49
CA ILE A 75 -13.84 4.31 -4.02
C ILE A 75 -13.79 3.81 -5.46
N ILE A 76 -13.12 4.54 -6.36
CA ILE A 76 -13.16 4.24 -7.79
C ILE A 76 -12.40 2.94 -8.08
N THR A 77 -11.20 2.76 -7.52
CA THR A 77 -10.39 1.58 -7.78
C THR A 77 -11.12 0.28 -7.40
N PRO A 78 -11.64 0.08 -6.17
CA PRO A 78 -12.33 -1.16 -5.85
C PRO A 78 -13.61 -1.39 -6.66
N ILE A 79 -14.35 -0.33 -7.00
CA ILE A 79 -15.55 -0.45 -7.86
C ILE A 79 -15.16 -0.93 -9.26
N VAL A 80 -14.10 -0.36 -9.85
CA VAL A 80 -13.61 -0.77 -11.17
C VAL A 80 -13.12 -2.22 -11.14
N PHE A 81 -12.33 -2.60 -10.12
CA PHE A 81 -11.85 -3.98 -9.98
C PHE A 81 -12.99 -4.97 -9.77
N LEU A 82 -13.97 -4.63 -8.92
CA LEU A 82 -15.15 -5.46 -8.68
C LEU A 82 -15.98 -5.61 -9.96
N SER A 83 -16.24 -4.51 -10.67
CA SER A 83 -17.04 -4.55 -11.91
C SER A 83 -16.33 -5.36 -12.99
N ALA A 84 -15.03 -5.15 -13.19
CA ALA A 84 -14.24 -5.91 -14.17
C ALA A 84 -14.20 -7.40 -13.83
N ALA A 85 -13.97 -7.76 -12.57
CA ALA A 85 -13.96 -9.15 -12.14
C ALA A 85 -15.33 -9.83 -12.32
N TYR A 86 -16.40 -9.11 -12.00
CA TYR A 86 -17.76 -9.60 -12.20
C TYR A 86 -18.08 -9.87 -13.67
N LEU A 87 -17.66 -8.97 -14.58
CA LEU A 87 -17.83 -9.13 -16.03
C LEU A 87 -16.99 -10.27 -16.59
N LEU A 88 -15.80 -10.54 -16.02
CA LEU A 88 -14.94 -11.66 -16.38
C LEU A 88 -15.46 -13.02 -15.84
N GLY A 89 -16.55 -13.03 -15.09
CA GLY A 89 -17.19 -14.25 -14.61
C GLY A 89 -16.71 -14.74 -13.25
N PHE A 90 -15.83 -14.00 -12.56
CA PHE A 90 -15.43 -14.36 -11.19
C PHE A 90 -16.62 -14.26 -10.24
N ARG A 91 -16.73 -15.22 -9.30
CA ARG A 91 -17.84 -15.31 -8.32
C ARG A 91 -17.29 -15.79 -6.97
N GLY A 92 -18.06 -15.55 -5.91
CA GLY A 92 -17.75 -16.04 -4.57
C GLY A 92 -16.43 -15.53 -4.03
N ILE A 93 -15.58 -16.44 -3.57
CA ILE A 93 -14.32 -16.14 -2.90
C ILE A 93 -13.35 -15.37 -3.81
N ASP A 94 -13.26 -15.75 -5.09
CA ASP A 94 -12.34 -15.10 -6.04
C ASP A 94 -12.73 -13.64 -6.28
N LEU A 95 -14.03 -13.37 -6.45
CA LEU A 95 -14.54 -12.01 -6.59
C LEU A 95 -14.24 -11.15 -5.35
N THR A 96 -14.42 -11.76 -4.17
CA THR A 96 -14.12 -11.11 -2.90
C THR A 96 -12.63 -10.79 -2.77
N ALA A 97 -11.76 -11.73 -3.13
CA ALA A 97 -10.31 -11.52 -3.09
C ALA A 97 -9.88 -10.35 -3.99
N ILE A 98 -10.40 -10.30 -5.22
CA ILE A 98 -10.10 -9.21 -6.18
C ILE A 98 -10.61 -7.85 -5.63
N MET A 99 -11.80 -7.81 -5.05
CA MET A 99 -12.36 -6.61 -4.45
C MET A 99 -11.49 -6.11 -3.29
N VAL A 100 -11.09 -7.00 -2.39
CA VAL A 100 -10.20 -6.66 -1.26
C VAL A 100 -8.86 -6.15 -1.77
N MET A 101 -8.24 -6.80 -2.75
CA MET A 101 -6.97 -6.33 -3.35
C MET A 101 -7.11 -4.92 -3.95
N GLY A 102 -8.24 -4.61 -4.60
CA GLY A 102 -8.52 -3.27 -5.13
C GLY A 102 -8.75 -2.23 -4.04
N GLY A 103 -9.36 -2.63 -2.91
CA GLY A 103 -9.71 -1.76 -1.78
C GLY A 103 -8.61 -1.54 -0.73
N VAL A 104 -7.49 -2.27 -0.81
CA VAL A 104 -6.36 -2.08 0.11
C VAL A 104 -5.82 -0.65 0.01
N PRO A 105 -5.53 0.02 1.16
CA PRO A 105 -4.97 1.37 1.17
C PRO A 105 -3.61 1.43 0.48
N SER A 106 -3.18 2.65 0.19
CA SER A 106 -1.87 2.89 -0.44
C SER A 106 -0.74 2.36 0.46
N ALA A 107 0.22 1.66 -0.16
CA ALA A 107 1.33 1.07 0.57
C ALA A 107 2.29 2.15 1.12
N ILE A 108 2.75 1.96 2.36
CA ILE A 108 3.72 2.85 3.03
C ILE A 108 5.02 2.97 2.22
N VAL A 109 5.42 1.89 1.52
CA VAL A 109 6.59 1.89 0.62
C VAL A 109 6.47 2.97 -0.47
N GLY A 110 5.26 3.29 -0.93
CA GLY A 110 5.01 4.39 -1.87
C GLY A 110 5.51 5.75 -1.35
N TYR A 111 5.37 6.02 -0.04
CA TYR A 111 5.89 7.23 0.58
C TYR A 111 7.41 7.35 0.44
N THR A 112 8.14 6.29 0.76
CA THR A 112 9.60 6.29 0.66
C THR A 112 10.07 6.47 -0.78
N MET A 113 9.38 5.85 -1.74
CA MET A 113 9.68 6.03 -3.16
C MET A 113 9.44 7.47 -3.63
N VAL A 114 8.31 8.08 -3.26
CA VAL A 114 8.00 9.48 -3.61
C VAL A 114 9.07 10.41 -3.08
N ILE A 115 9.53 10.23 -1.83
CA ILE A 115 10.60 11.06 -1.25
C ILE A 115 11.91 10.89 -2.01
N GLN A 116 12.30 9.66 -2.32
CA GLN A 116 13.55 9.37 -3.04
C GLN A 116 13.53 9.94 -4.46
N MET A 117 12.36 10.07 -5.06
CA MET A 117 12.17 10.68 -6.39
C MET A 117 12.01 12.21 -6.34
N GLY A 118 12.15 12.85 -5.16
CA GLY A 118 12.00 14.29 -5.00
C GLY A 118 10.55 14.79 -5.02
N GLY A 119 9.58 13.90 -4.80
CA GLY A 119 8.17 14.26 -4.76
C GLY A 119 7.75 14.97 -3.47
N ASP A 120 6.52 15.48 -3.45
CA ASP A 120 5.97 16.23 -2.32
C ASP A 120 5.62 15.30 -1.15
N ARG A 121 6.34 15.46 -0.05
CA ARG A 121 6.17 14.69 1.19
C ARG A 121 4.78 14.86 1.79
N TYR A 122 4.26 16.08 1.78
CA TYR A 122 2.97 16.41 2.37
C TYR A 122 1.83 15.71 1.62
N VAL A 123 1.83 15.78 0.30
CA VAL A 123 0.83 15.11 -0.53
C VAL A 123 0.89 13.60 -0.35
N ALA A 124 2.10 13.01 -0.38
CA ALA A 124 2.29 11.58 -0.24
C ALA A 124 1.85 11.06 1.15
N SER A 125 2.25 11.73 2.24
CA SER A 125 1.84 11.33 3.60
C SER A 125 0.33 11.47 3.80
N THR A 126 -0.27 12.55 3.29
CA THR A 126 -1.71 12.79 3.39
C THR A 126 -2.51 11.71 2.65
N ILE A 127 -2.12 11.34 1.43
CA ILE A 127 -2.78 10.27 0.67
C ILE A 127 -2.75 8.96 1.46
N ILE A 128 -1.59 8.58 2.01
CA ILE A 128 -1.45 7.31 2.72
C ILE A 128 -2.25 7.31 4.01
N VAL A 129 -2.11 8.33 4.85
CA VAL A 129 -2.84 8.42 6.12
C VAL A 129 -4.35 8.41 5.89
N MET A 130 -4.84 9.24 4.96
CA MET A 130 -6.26 9.30 4.61
C MET A 130 -6.73 7.97 3.99
N SER A 131 -5.93 7.33 3.14
CA SER A 131 -6.30 6.04 2.57
C SER A 131 -6.42 4.95 3.64
N ILE A 132 -5.55 4.92 4.65
CA ILE A 132 -5.64 3.97 5.76
C ILE A 132 -6.90 4.22 6.60
N LEU A 133 -7.18 5.47 6.95
CA LEU A 133 -8.35 5.82 7.76
C LEU A 133 -9.67 5.49 7.05
N PHE A 134 -9.81 5.89 5.80
CA PHE A 134 -11.05 5.68 5.06
C PHE A 134 -11.22 4.26 4.52
N SER A 135 -10.12 3.53 4.25
CA SER A 135 -10.22 2.15 3.74
C SER A 135 -10.92 1.21 4.70
N SER A 136 -10.76 1.39 6.01
CA SER A 136 -11.44 0.56 7.02
C SER A 136 -12.97 0.64 6.88
N VAL A 137 -13.49 1.84 6.68
CA VAL A 137 -14.93 2.07 6.49
C VAL A 137 -15.37 1.55 5.12
N THR A 138 -14.64 1.90 4.06
CA THR A 138 -14.98 1.53 2.69
C THR A 138 -14.95 0.01 2.48
N LEU A 139 -13.90 -0.66 2.97
CA LEU A 139 -13.82 -2.13 2.88
C LEU A 139 -14.95 -2.81 3.65
N THR A 140 -15.27 -2.32 4.85
CA THR A 140 -16.39 -2.86 5.63
C THR A 140 -17.71 -2.74 4.88
N LEU A 141 -17.97 -1.57 4.29
CA LEU A 141 -19.18 -1.33 3.50
C LEU A 141 -19.22 -2.21 2.23
N LEU A 142 -18.10 -2.37 1.54
CA LEU A 142 -18.01 -3.22 0.35
C LEU A 142 -18.22 -4.69 0.67
N VAL A 143 -17.61 -5.21 1.74
CA VAL A 143 -17.83 -6.58 2.21
C VAL A 143 -19.29 -6.80 2.62
N TRP A 144 -19.85 -5.85 3.37
CA TRP A 144 -21.26 -5.91 3.74
C TRP A 144 -22.19 -5.94 2.52
N PHE A 145 -21.94 -5.07 1.54
CA PHE A 145 -22.67 -5.02 0.28
C PHE A 145 -22.61 -6.36 -0.48
N MET A 146 -21.41 -6.93 -0.64
CA MET A 146 -21.24 -8.21 -1.33
C MET A 146 -21.97 -9.35 -0.62
N ARG A 147 -21.95 -9.34 0.72
CA ARG A 147 -22.65 -10.35 1.51
C ARG A 147 -24.17 -10.24 1.37
N THR A 148 -24.73 -9.02 1.36
CA THR A 148 -26.18 -8.79 1.22
C THR A 148 -26.68 -9.07 -0.19
N THR A 149 -25.84 -8.90 -1.21
CA THR A 149 -26.19 -9.19 -2.62
C THR A 149 -25.98 -10.65 -3.01
N GLY A 150 -25.45 -11.48 -2.10
CA GLY A 150 -25.18 -12.89 -2.39
C GLY A 150 -24.07 -13.12 -3.42
N LEU A 151 -23.21 -12.14 -3.64
CA LEU A 151 -22.05 -12.22 -4.54
C LEU A 151 -20.84 -12.92 -3.90
N MET A 152 -20.89 -13.13 -2.58
CA MET A 152 -19.86 -13.75 -1.77
C MET A 152 -20.15 -15.23 -1.54
#